data_b41bf737be2b9cb1f70ea4a9ed132449
#
_entry.id   b41bf737be2b9cb1f70ea4a9ed132449
#
_cell.length_a   1.000
_cell.length_b   1.000
_cell.length_c   1.000
_cell.angle_alpha   90.00
_cell.angle_beta   90.00
_cell.angle_gamma   90.00
#
_symmetry.space_group_name_H-M   'P 1'
#
loop_
_entity.id
_entity.type
_entity.pdbx_description
1 polymer ?
#
loop_
_entity_poly.entity_id
_entity_poly.type
_entity_poly.pdbx_seq_one_letter_code
_entity_poly.pdbx_strand_id
1 'polypeptide(L)'
;MFVYNFYKFISIPDLSTKKDILLKSLSHLNIKGTILLASEGINVNISQEKQLLDKALKVIDEQIPLDNIHINKTKSDDIAFQKLKVKVKNEIIRFNSLLKNSDKKNLKSITPHHWDKIIRNDAQIIDMRNNFEYNLGTFKGAINLCLINFTDLKDKTAELNKLDRKKRTAIFCTGGIRCEKAGKYLSDIGFEDVYQLQGGIINYLNSTKNKYWKGECFVFDDRILLKGNS
;
A
#
# COMPACT_ATOMS: atom_id res chain seq x y z
N MET A 1 -19.18 -3.95 -9.47
CA MET A 1 -18.27 -2.82 -9.33
C MET A 1 -16.83 -3.29 -9.15
N PHE A 2 -15.86 -2.37 -9.20
CA PHE A 2 -14.46 -2.63 -8.92
C PHE A 2 -13.88 -1.54 -8.03
N VAL A 3 -12.83 -1.89 -7.28
CA VAL A 3 -11.99 -0.94 -6.57
C VAL A 3 -10.57 -1.05 -7.15
N TYR A 4 -10.03 0.08 -7.61
CA TYR A 4 -8.64 0.19 -8.02
C TYR A 4 -7.86 0.91 -6.93
N ASN A 5 -6.79 0.24 -6.46
CA ASN A 5 -5.90 0.76 -5.43
C ASN A 5 -4.45 0.72 -5.93
N PHE A 6 -3.78 1.85 -5.92
CA PHE A 6 -2.38 1.97 -6.32
C PHE A 6 -1.74 3.23 -5.75
N TYR A 7 -0.42 3.27 -5.79
CA TYR A 7 0.36 4.45 -5.44
C TYR A 7 1.59 4.56 -6.33
N LYS A 8 2.13 5.76 -6.44
CA LYS A 8 3.42 6.01 -7.08
C LYS A 8 4.17 7.10 -6.33
N PHE A 9 5.41 6.80 -5.93
CA PHE A 9 6.34 7.82 -5.47
C PHE A 9 7.06 8.41 -6.67
N ILE A 10 6.77 9.67 -6.97
CA ILE A 10 7.30 10.46 -8.08
C ILE A 10 7.17 11.94 -7.70
N SER A 11 8.14 12.76 -8.11
CA SER A 11 8.03 14.21 -7.90
C SER A 11 6.88 14.79 -8.70
N ILE A 12 5.95 15.45 -8.03
CA ILE A 12 4.76 16.05 -8.64
C ILE A 12 4.81 17.57 -8.41
N PRO A 13 5.04 18.37 -9.46
CA PRO A 13 4.88 19.82 -9.40
C PRO A 13 3.39 20.21 -9.52
N ASP A 14 3.07 21.46 -9.20
CA ASP A 14 1.76 22.11 -9.42
C ASP A 14 0.56 21.32 -8.86
N LEU A 15 0.70 20.85 -7.60
CA LEU A 15 -0.28 20.02 -6.93
C LEU A 15 -1.71 20.58 -6.94
N SER A 16 -1.86 21.90 -6.85
CA SER A 16 -3.19 22.55 -6.85
C SER A 16 -3.86 22.40 -8.21
N THR A 17 -3.17 22.73 -9.28
CA THR A 17 -3.69 22.61 -10.67
C THR A 17 -4.05 21.15 -10.98
N LYS A 18 -3.16 20.20 -10.66
CA LYS A 18 -3.42 18.76 -10.89
C LYS A 18 -4.60 18.26 -10.08
N LYS A 19 -4.75 18.70 -8.82
CA LYS A 19 -5.91 18.38 -7.98
C LYS A 19 -7.20 18.85 -8.67
N ASP A 20 -7.26 20.08 -9.16
CA ASP A 20 -8.47 20.66 -9.75
C ASP A 20 -8.83 19.97 -11.07
N ILE A 21 -7.84 19.66 -11.93
CA ILE A 21 -8.03 18.88 -13.15
C ILE A 21 -8.57 17.50 -12.82
N LEU A 22 -7.92 16.75 -11.92
CA LEU A 22 -8.34 15.40 -11.53
C LEU A 22 -9.74 15.41 -10.91
N LEU A 23 -10.04 16.36 -10.01
CA LEU A 23 -11.36 16.47 -9.39
C LEU A 23 -12.43 16.69 -10.44
N LYS A 24 -12.24 17.64 -11.36
CA LYS A 24 -13.18 17.95 -12.44
C LYS A 24 -13.38 16.76 -13.37
N SER A 25 -12.31 16.24 -13.95
CA SER A 25 -12.39 15.18 -14.97
C SER A 25 -12.95 13.85 -14.41
N LEU A 26 -12.53 13.44 -13.22
CA LEU A 26 -13.01 12.23 -12.59
C LEU A 26 -14.45 12.35 -12.05
N SER A 27 -14.89 13.55 -11.68
CA SER A 27 -16.29 13.81 -11.34
C SER A 27 -17.22 13.63 -12.53
N HIS A 28 -16.83 14.07 -13.74
CA HIS A 28 -17.59 13.83 -14.97
C HIS A 28 -17.70 12.32 -15.31
N LEU A 29 -16.74 11.52 -14.93
CA LEU A 29 -16.79 10.05 -15.04
C LEU A 29 -17.54 9.37 -13.87
N ASN A 30 -18.14 10.17 -12.97
CA ASN A 30 -18.82 9.68 -11.77
C ASN A 30 -17.95 8.75 -10.89
N ILE A 31 -16.64 8.94 -10.90
CA ILE A 31 -15.71 8.17 -10.07
C ILE A 31 -15.93 8.53 -8.60
N LYS A 32 -15.92 7.52 -7.73
CA LYS A 32 -15.93 7.70 -6.27
C LYS A 32 -14.59 7.23 -5.70
N GLY A 33 -14.15 7.82 -4.59
CA GLY A 33 -12.90 7.40 -3.96
C GLY A 33 -12.09 8.52 -3.34
N THR A 34 -10.88 8.19 -2.97
CA THR A 34 -9.92 9.13 -2.39
C THR A 34 -8.60 9.10 -3.15
N ILE A 35 -8.16 10.27 -3.60
CA ILE A 35 -6.86 10.49 -4.22
C ILE A 35 -6.10 11.47 -3.32
N LEU A 36 -4.91 11.05 -2.88
CA LEU A 36 -3.98 11.91 -2.15
C LEU A 36 -2.82 12.29 -3.07
N LEU A 37 -2.55 13.58 -3.14
CA LEU A 37 -1.43 14.17 -3.88
C LEU A 37 -0.45 14.80 -2.88
N ALA A 38 0.83 14.57 -3.09
CA ALA A 38 1.90 15.25 -2.37
C ALA A 38 3.08 15.49 -3.32
N SER A 39 4.04 16.33 -2.92
CA SER A 39 5.27 16.53 -3.71
C SER A 39 6.05 15.24 -3.96
N GLU A 40 5.88 14.23 -3.09
CA GLU A 40 6.53 12.92 -3.19
C GLU A 40 5.75 11.90 -4.02
N GLY A 41 4.50 12.18 -4.45
CA GLY A 41 3.74 11.18 -5.21
C GLY A 41 2.22 11.28 -5.15
N ILE A 42 1.59 10.17 -5.54
CA ILE A 42 0.13 9.97 -5.59
C ILE A 42 -0.26 8.67 -4.89
N ASN A 43 -1.38 8.68 -4.16
CA ASN A 43 -2.02 7.48 -3.60
C ASN A 43 -3.50 7.50 -3.98
N VAL A 44 -3.95 6.47 -4.67
CA VAL A 44 -5.27 6.38 -5.32
C VAL A 44 -6.03 5.17 -4.80
N ASN A 45 -7.27 5.42 -4.36
CA ASN A 45 -8.27 4.41 -4.04
C ASN A 45 -9.58 4.86 -4.66
N ILE A 46 -10.01 4.25 -5.77
CA ILE A 46 -11.19 4.65 -6.54
C ILE A 46 -12.07 3.46 -6.85
N SER A 47 -13.38 3.69 -6.93
CA SER A 47 -14.38 2.67 -7.19
C SER A 47 -15.39 3.16 -8.23
N GLN A 48 -15.69 2.27 -9.19
CA GLN A 48 -16.72 2.41 -10.21
C GLN A 48 -16.79 1.13 -11.06
N GLU A 49 -17.56 1.11 -12.15
CA GLU A 49 -17.50 0.11 -13.19
C GLU A 49 -16.12 0.07 -13.86
N LYS A 50 -15.68 -1.13 -14.25
CA LYS A 50 -14.35 -1.35 -14.81
C LYS A 50 -14.00 -0.41 -15.96
N GLN A 51 -14.95 -0.20 -16.91
CA GLN A 51 -14.72 0.64 -18.08
C GLN A 51 -14.46 2.12 -17.70
N LEU A 52 -15.19 2.62 -16.69
CA LEU A 52 -15.01 3.99 -16.19
C LEU A 52 -13.70 4.14 -15.40
N LEU A 53 -13.31 3.11 -14.65
CA LEU A 53 -12.00 3.10 -13.96
C LEU A 53 -10.83 3.05 -14.95
N ASP A 54 -10.95 2.29 -16.04
CA ASP A 54 -9.92 2.26 -17.08
C ASP A 54 -9.80 3.62 -17.81
N LYS A 55 -10.90 4.38 -17.98
CA LYS A 55 -10.87 5.78 -18.44
C LYS A 55 -10.25 6.70 -17.39
N ALA A 56 -10.58 6.50 -16.11
CA ALA A 56 -10.00 7.28 -15.02
C ALA A 56 -8.49 7.09 -14.92
N LEU A 57 -7.96 5.89 -15.16
CA LEU A 57 -6.52 5.65 -15.21
C LEU A 57 -5.85 6.48 -16.30
N LYS A 58 -6.45 6.61 -17.51
CA LYS A 58 -5.90 7.45 -18.58
C LYS A 58 -5.85 8.93 -18.19
N VAL A 59 -6.95 9.43 -17.59
CA VAL A 59 -6.99 10.81 -17.07
C VAL A 59 -5.90 11.06 -16.02
N ILE A 60 -5.67 10.09 -15.13
CA ILE A 60 -4.62 10.22 -14.11
C ILE A 60 -3.24 10.17 -14.76
N ASP A 61 -3.01 9.25 -15.71
CA ASP A 61 -1.74 9.07 -16.42
C ASP A 61 -1.33 10.32 -17.22
N GLU A 62 -2.28 10.99 -17.85
CA GLU A 62 -2.07 12.28 -18.53
C GLU A 62 -1.54 13.39 -17.60
N GLN A 63 -1.91 13.34 -16.32
CA GLN A 63 -1.47 14.31 -15.32
C GLN A 63 -0.21 13.88 -14.56
N ILE A 64 -0.08 12.58 -14.30
CA ILE A 64 0.97 11.96 -13.49
C ILE A 64 1.29 10.61 -14.12
N PRO A 65 2.45 10.44 -14.75
CA PRO A 65 2.82 9.20 -15.44
C PRO A 65 2.68 7.96 -14.54
N LEU A 66 1.95 6.95 -15.00
CA LEU A 66 1.66 5.71 -14.25
C LEU A 66 2.49 4.50 -14.74
N ASP A 67 3.57 4.71 -15.48
CA ASP A 67 4.46 3.66 -15.91
C ASP A 67 5.03 2.84 -14.73
N ASN A 68 5.17 1.53 -14.94
CA ASN A 68 5.79 0.60 -13.98
C ASN A 68 5.16 0.55 -12.59
N ILE A 69 3.84 0.77 -12.46
CA ILE A 69 3.12 0.62 -11.20
C ILE A 69 2.34 -0.70 -11.13
N HIS A 70 2.15 -1.19 -9.92
CA HIS A 70 1.19 -2.25 -9.64
C HIS A 70 -0.17 -1.66 -9.28
N ILE A 71 -1.23 -2.07 -9.96
CA ILE A 71 -2.62 -1.67 -9.69
C ILE A 71 -3.37 -2.88 -9.13
N ASN A 72 -3.76 -2.82 -7.87
CA ASN A 72 -4.69 -3.78 -7.31
C ASN A 72 -6.09 -3.51 -7.88
N LYS A 73 -6.70 -4.53 -8.48
CA LYS A 73 -8.06 -4.49 -9.05
C LYS A 73 -8.91 -5.53 -8.34
N THR A 74 -9.78 -5.09 -7.45
CA THR A 74 -10.63 -5.97 -6.64
C THR A 74 -12.09 -5.80 -7.02
N LYS A 75 -12.83 -6.90 -7.20
CA LYS A 75 -14.29 -6.86 -7.37
C LYS A 75 -14.96 -6.37 -6.08
N SER A 76 -16.08 -5.71 -6.23
CA SER A 76 -16.94 -5.24 -5.15
C SER A 76 -18.40 -5.36 -5.61
N ASP A 77 -19.30 -5.72 -4.72
CA ASP A 77 -20.72 -5.80 -5.05
C ASP A 77 -21.26 -4.40 -5.34
N ASP A 78 -20.88 -3.42 -4.53
CA ASP A 78 -21.28 -2.02 -4.64
C ASP A 78 -20.10 -1.08 -4.82
N ILE A 79 -20.41 0.21 -5.06
CA ILE A 79 -19.42 1.29 -5.06
C ILE A 79 -18.90 1.47 -3.64
N ALA A 80 -17.60 1.30 -3.45
CA ALA A 80 -16.95 1.26 -2.13
C ALA A 80 -16.64 2.65 -1.52
N PHE A 81 -17.20 3.73 -2.06
CA PHE A 81 -17.00 5.10 -1.57
C PHE A 81 -18.22 5.98 -1.84
N GLN A 82 -18.59 6.85 -0.92
CA GLN A 82 -19.74 7.75 -1.06
C GLN A 82 -19.50 8.90 -2.05
N LYS A 83 -18.29 9.46 -2.10
CA LYS A 83 -17.94 10.62 -2.92
C LYS A 83 -16.48 10.59 -3.37
N LEU A 84 -16.17 11.35 -4.43
CA LEU A 84 -14.79 11.62 -4.83
C LEU A 84 -14.15 12.67 -3.91
N LYS A 85 -12.94 12.39 -3.46
CA LYS A 85 -12.10 13.33 -2.69
C LYS A 85 -10.71 13.36 -3.34
N VAL A 86 -10.27 14.51 -3.84
CA VAL A 86 -8.88 14.74 -4.25
C VAL A 86 -8.27 15.74 -3.28
N LYS A 87 -7.23 15.31 -2.56
CA LYS A 87 -6.64 16.11 -1.47
C LYS A 87 -5.14 16.26 -1.65
N VAL A 88 -4.64 17.48 -1.51
CA VAL A 88 -3.21 17.74 -1.34
C VAL A 88 -2.83 17.53 0.12
N LYS A 89 -1.74 16.83 0.34
CA LYS A 89 -1.17 16.49 1.65
C LYS A 89 0.34 16.72 1.64
N ASN A 90 0.96 16.76 2.81
CA ASN A 90 2.43 16.82 2.91
C ASN A 90 3.07 15.51 2.45
N GLU A 91 2.41 14.37 2.70
CA GLU A 91 2.85 13.02 2.35
C GLU A 91 1.68 12.19 1.84
N ILE A 92 1.92 11.29 0.88
CA ILE A 92 0.89 10.36 0.38
C ILE A 92 0.62 9.21 1.36
N ILE A 93 1.54 8.98 2.29
CA ILE A 93 1.39 8.15 3.50
C ILE A 93 2.22 8.79 4.61
N ARG A 94 1.57 9.12 5.72
CA ARG A 94 2.23 9.85 6.80
C ARG A 94 3.28 8.99 7.50
N PHE A 95 4.52 9.47 7.50
CA PHE A 95 5.64 8.86 8.20
C PHE A 95 6.61 9.92 8.77
N ASN A 96 6.26 11.21 8.63
CA ASN A 96 7.09 12.35 8.99
C ASN A 96 8.49 12.29 8.34
N SER A 97 8.54 11.82 7.09
CA SER A 97 9.72 11.86 6.22
C SER A 97 9.32 11.65 4.76
N LEU A 98 9.82 12.51 3.88
CA LEU A 98 9.60 12.39 2.44
C LEU A 98 10.51 11.31 1.86
N LEU A 99 9.95 10.50 0.96
CA LEU A 99 10.71 9.49 0.21
C LEU A 99 11.21 10.12 -1.09
N LYS A 100 12.52 10.05 -1.34
CA LYS A 100 13.14 10.46 -2.61
C LYS A 100 13.35 9.25 -3.52
N ASN A 101 13.42 9.46 -4.83
CA ASN A 101 13.66 8.36 -5.79
C ASN A 101 15.00 7.64 -5.55
N SER A 102 16.01 8.33 -5.01
CA SER A 102 17.31 7.74 -4.63
C SER A 102 17.21 6.73 -3.48
N ASP A 103 16.15 6.79 -2.69
CA ASP A 103 16.00 6.03 -1.44
C ASP A 103 15.52 4.59 -1.66
N LYS A 104 15.11 4.25 -2.89
CA LYS A 104 14.51 2.94 -3.23
C LYS A 104 15.54 1.82 -3.45
N LYS A 105 16.83 2.07 -3.38
CA LYS A 105 17.89 1.15 -3.84
C LYS A 105 17.95 -0.19 -3.09
N ASN A 106 17.50 -0.26 -1.85
CA ASN A 106 17.68 -1.43 -0.98
C ASN A 106 16.39 -2.23 -0.71
N LEU A 107 15.21 -1.74 -1.14
CA LEU A 107 13.95 -2.45 -0.93
C LEU A 107 13.61 -3.30 -2.16
N LYS A 108 13.58 -4.61 -1.96
CA LYS A 108 13.24 -5.58 -3.02
C LYS A 108 11.76 -5.89 -3.00
N SER A 109 11.07 -5.68 -4.11
CA SER A 109 9.65 -6.03 -4.24
C SER A 109 9.50 -7.44 -4.79
N ILE A 110 8.67 -8.27 -4.15
CA ILE A 110 8.44 -9.66 -4.55
C ILE A 110 6.96 -9.95 -4.76
N THR A 111 6.69 -10.80 -5.74
CA THR A 111 5.32 -11.20 -6.08
C THR A 111 4.69 -12.07 -4.98
N PRO A 112 3.34 -12.14 -4.90
CA PRO A 112 2.63 -13.02 -3.95
C PRO A 112 3.06 -14.49 -4.00
N HIS A 113 3.37 -15.05 -5.17
CA HIS A 113 3.84 -16.43 -5.29
C HIS A 113 5.25 -16.65 -4.71
N HIS A 114 6.13 -15.66 -4.82
CA HIS A 114 7.44 -15.70 -4.18
C HIS A 114 7.35 -15.41 -2.68
N TRP A 115 6.35 -14.68 -2.23
CA TRP A 115 6.07 -14.44 -0.82
C TRP A 115 5.89 -15.74 -0.04
N ASP A 116 5.12 -16.69 -0.59
CA ASP A 116 4.94 -18.02 0.01
C ASP A 116 6.26 -18.77 0.20
N LYS A 117 7.21 -18.60 -0.73
CA LYS A 117 8.55 -19.20 -0.59
C LYS A 117 9.36 -18.55 0.52
N ILE A 118 9.26 -17.23 0.66
CA ILE A 118 9.96 -16.47 1.72
C ILE A 118 9.45 -16.87 3.11
N ILE A 119 8.13 -17.01 3.27
CA ILE A 119 7.52 -17.47 4.53
C ILE A 119 8.05 -18.83 4.94
N ARG A 120 8.19 -19.77 3.97
CA ARG A 120 8.68 -21.13 4.24
C ARG A 120 10.17 -21.20 4.60
N ASN A 121 10.97 -20.24 4.17
CA ASN A 121 12.41 -20.22 4.30
C ASN A 121 12.89 -19.39 5.50
N ASP A 122 12.14 -19.44 6.61
CA ASP A 122 12.51 -18.85 7.90
C ASP A 122 12.86 -17.34 7.87
N ALA A 123 12.25 -16.57 6.98
CA ALA A 123 12.39 -15.11 7.02
C ALA A 123 11.68 -14.51 8.24
N GLN A 124 12.19 -13.40 8.75
CA GLN A 124 11.47 -12.56 9.70
C GLN A 124 10.37 -11.83 8.94
N ILE A 125 9.10 -12.04 9.31
CA ILE A 125 7.96 -11.42 8.62
C ILE A 125 7.39 -10.36 9.55
N ILE A 126 7.33 -9.11 9.12
CA ILE A 126 6.87 -8.00 9.97
C ILE A 126 5.64 -7.35 9.34
N ASP A 127 4.56 -7.26 10.12
CA ASP A 127 3.35 -6.52 9.74
C ASP A 127 3.56 -5.02 10.02
N MET A 128 3.56 -4.20 8.95
CA MET A 128 3.73 -2.74 9.04
C MET A 128 2.41 -2.00 9.24
N ARG A 129 1.33 -2.73 9.55
CA ARG A 129 0.02 -2.16 9.81
C ARG A 129 -0.15 -1.83 11.29
N ASN A 130 -1.22 -1.10 11.57
CA ASN A 130 -1.61 -0.81 12.94
C ASN A 130 -2.07 -2.09 13.67
N ASN A 131 -1.95 -2.12 14.97
CA ASN A 131 -2.28 -3.28 15.81
C ASN A 131 -3.71 -3.80 15.61
N PHE A 132 -4.69 -2.90 15.42
CA PHE A 132 -6.07 -3.33 15.16
C PHE A 132 -6.22 -4.09 13.83
N GLU A 133 -5.47 -3.69 12.78
CA GLU A 133 -5.46 -4.38 11.49
C GLU A 133 -4.82 -5.77 11.61
N TYR A 134 -3.74 -5.89 12.40
CA TYR A 134 -3.08 -7.16 12.70
C TYR A 134 -4.04 -8.14 13.37
N ASN A 135 -4.80 -7.67 14.37
CA ASN A 135 -5.74 -8.50 15.15
C ASN A 135 -6.92 -9.00 14.30
N LEU A 136 -7.30 -8.31 13.25
CA LEU A 136 -8.34 -8.74 12.29
C LEU A 136 -7.85 -9.86 11.36
N GLY A 137 -6.55 -9.85 11.05
CA GLY A 137 -5.95 -10.89 10.23
C GLY A 137 -4.51 -10.54 9.86
N THR A 138 -3.66 -11.56 9.73
CA THR A 138 -2.24 -11.40 9.41
C THR A 138 -1.66 -12.68 8.80
N PHE A 139 -0.42 -12.62 8.30
CA PHE A 139 0.29 -13.82 7.86
C PHE A 139 0.74 -14.67 9.05
N LYS A 140 0.68 -16.01 8.88
CA LYS A 140 1.18 -16.96 9.88
C LYS A 140 2.64 -16.67 10.23
N GLY A 141 2.92 -16.46 11.52
CA GLY A 141 4.27 -16.18 12.02
C GLY A 141 4.72 -14.72 11.86
N ALA A 142 3.83 -13.82 11.44
CA ALA A 142 4.16 -12.41 11.35
C ALA A 142 4.37 -11.77 12.74
N ILE A 143 5.38 -10.93 12.82
CA ILE A 143 5.74 -10.16 14.00
C ILE A 143 4.83 -8.94 14.07
N ASN A 144 4.15 -8.77 15.22
CA ASN A 144 3.37 -7.59 15.53
C ASN A 144 4.22 -6.58 16.32
N LEU A 145 4.40 -5.39 15.77
CA LEU A 145 5.10 -4.29 16.46
C LEU A 145 4.16 -3.47 17.36
N CYS A 146 2.88 -3.85 17.46
CA CYS A 146 1.87 -3.14 18.25
C CYS A 146 1.79 -1.64 17.94
N LEU A 147 1.80 -1.28 16.65
CA LEU A 147 1.70 0.11 16.20
C LEU A 147 0.27 0.62 16.43
N ILE A 148 0.11 1.75 17.12
CA ILE A 148 -1.17 2.47 17.16
C ILE A 148 -1.35 3.21 15.83
N ASN A 149 -0.29 3.89 15.38
CA ASN A 149 -0.19 4.54 14.06
C ASN A 149 1.07 4.09 13.35
N PHE A 150 1.08 4.13 12.03
CA PHE A 150 2.27 3.77 11.25
C PHE A 150 3.51 4.63 11.58
N THR A 151 3.31 5.89 11.97
CA THR A 151 4.39 6.79 12.42
C THR A 151 5.15 6.28 13.63
N ASP A 152 4.52 5.48 14.49
CA ASP A 152 5.09 4.98 15.73
C ASP A 152 6.19 3.92 15.48
N LEU A 153 6.37 3.47 14.23
CA LEU A 153 7.45 2.54 13.86
C LEU A 153 8.83 3.06 14.29
N LYS A 154 9.03 4.38 14.26
CA LYS A 154 10.28 5.01 14.67
C LYS A 154 10.55 4.90 16.17
N ASP A 155 9.51 4.72 16.98
CA ASP A 155 9.58 4.58 18.42
C ASP A 155 9.74 3.11 18.85
N LYS A 156 9.68 2.16 17.88
CA LYS A 156 9.80 0.70 18.12
C LYS A 156 11.24 0.19 18.07
N THR A 157 12.20 1.01 18.40
CA THR A 157 13.62 0.66 18.36
C THR A 157 13.95 -0.53 19.27
N ALA A 158 13.33 -0.64 20.45
CA ALA A 158 13.54 -1.76 21.37
C ALA A 158 13.06 -3.09 20.80
N GLU A 159 11.90 -3.11 20.15
CA GLU A 159 11.34 -4.31 19.49
C GLU A 159 12.17 -4.68 18.25
N LEU A 160 12.56 -3.71 17.44
CA LEU A 160 13.37 -3.91 16.24
C LEU A 160 14.80 -4.40 16.59
N ASN A 161 15.37 -3.97 17.72
CA ASN A 161 16.68 -4.43 18.18
C ASN A 161 16.72 -5.91 18.62
N LYS A 162 15.55 -6.53 18.88
CA LYS A 162 15.44 -7.97 19.17
C LYS A 162 15.51 -8.82 17.89
N LEU A 163 15.40 -8.21 16.72
CA LEU A 163 15.42 -8.88 15.43
C LEU A 163 16.86 -8.97 14.89
N ASP A 164 17.14 -10.05 14.18
CA ASP A 164 18.43 -10.23 13.50
C ASP A 164 18.46 -9.39 12.22
N ARG A 165 19.27 -8.36 12.18
CA ARG A 165 19.39 -7.42 11.05
C ARG A 165 20.03 -8.04 9.80
N LYS A 166 20.76 -9.15 9.96
CA LYS A 166 21.38 -9.89 8.84
C LYS A 166 20.43 -10.93 8.26
N LYS A 167 19.39 -11.32 9.02
CA LYS A 167 18.39 -12.26 8.57
C LYS A 167 17.49 -11.60 7.53
N ARG A 168 17.08 -12.37 6.51
CA ARG A 168 16.08 -11.92 5.53
C ARG A 168 14.83 -11.43 6.23
N THR A 169 14.45 -10.20 5.94
CA THR A 169 13.30 -9.52 6.55
C THR A 169 12.27 -9.21 5.48
N ALA A 170 11.06 -9.74 5.64
CA ALA A 170 9.95 -9.55 4.73
C ALA A 170 8.88 -8.68 5.39
N ILE A 171 8.51 -7.56 4.76
CA ILE A 171 7.54 -6.62 5.29
C ILE A 171 6.31 -6.54 4.40
N PHE A 172 5.16 -6.29 5.00
CA PHE A 172 3.91 -6.15 4.28
C PHE A 172 2.97 -5.14 4.94
N CYS A 173 2.03 -4.63 4.14
CA CYS A 173 0.87 -3.87 4.61
C CYS A 173 -0.31 -4.12 3.67
N THR A 174 -1.42 -3.40 3.83
CA THR A 174 -2.65 -3.61 3.06
C THR A 174 -2.42 -3.52 1.54
N GLY A 175 -1.84 -2.40 1.05
CA GLY A 175 -1.64 -2.15 -0.39
C GLY A 175 -0.18 -1.95 -0.81
N GLY A 176 0.80 -2.02 0.13
CA GLY A 176 2.23 -1.87 -0.13
C GLY A 176 2.82 -0.50 0.20
N ILE A 177 2.04 0.56 0.24
CA ILE A 177 2.54 1.95 0.36
C ILE A 177 3.33 2.22 1.65
N ARG A 178 2.91 1.68 2.80
CA ARG A 178 3.65 1.82 4.07
C ARG A 178 5.02 1.16 4.00
N CYS A 179 5.12 0.06 3.27
CA CYS A 179 6.37 -0.70 3.13
C CYS A 179 7.47 0.09 2.42
N GLU A 180 7.13 0.99 1.51
CA GLU A 180 8.13 1.83 0.82
C GLU A 180 8.93 2.67 1.83
N LYS A 181 8.22 3.34 2.77
CA LYS A 181 8.87 4.16 3.82
C LYS A 181 9.47 3.30 4.94
N ALA A 182 8.78 2.23 5.34
CA ALA A 182 9.27 1.30 6.35
C ALA A 182 10.54 0.57 5.89
N GLY A 183 10.61 0.13 4.63
CA GLY A 183 11.78 -0.54 4.08
C GLY A 183 13.01 0.35 4.06
N LYS A 184 12.85 1.62 3.66
CA LYS A 184 13.95 2.60 3.78
C LYS A 184 14.39 2.76 5.23
N TYR A 185 13.45 2.97 6.14
CA TYR A 185 13.77 3.14 7.56
C TYR A 185 14.51 1.92 8.14
N LEU A 186 14.05 0.71 7.83
CA LEU A 186 14.72 -0.52 8.27
C LEU A 186 16.15 -0.61 7.71
N SER A 187 16.35 -0.27 6.44
CA SER A 187 17.69 -0.23 5.85
C SER A 187 18.59 0.82 6.52
N ASP A 188 18.05 2.00 6.83
CA ASP A 188 18.78 3.07 7.51
C ASP A 188 19.25 2.66 8.92
N ILE A 189 18.49 1.81 9.61
CA ILE A 189 18.85 1.28 10.93
C ILE A 189 19.61 -0.06 10.87
N GLY A 190 20.03 -0.49 9.67
CA GLY A 190 20.97 -1.59 9.46
C GLY A 190 20.40 -2.94 9.12
N PHE A 191 19.12 -3.06 8.70
CA PHE A 191 18.61 -4.30 8.11
C PHE A 191 19.15 -4.46 6.69
N GLU A 192 19.83 -5.59 6.42
CA GLU A 192 20.61 -5.78 5.19
C GLU A 192 19.77 -6.32 4.01
N ASP A 193 18.79 -7.18 4.25
CA ASP A 193 18.04 -7.91 3.20
C ASP A 193 16.53 -7.75 3.39
N VAL A 194 15.98 -6.59 2.95
CA VAL A 194 14.59 -6.22 3.16
C VAL A 194 13.76 -6.42 1.88
N TYR A 195 12.66 -7.17 2.01
CA TYR A 195 11.70 -7.47 0.94
C TYR A 195 10.33 -6.92 1.29
N GLN A 196 9.62 -6.37 0.30
CA GLN A 196 8.21 -6.03 0.44
C GLN A 196 7.31 -6.89 -0.43
N LEU A 197 6.11 -7.20 0.06
CA LEU A 197 5.06 -7.85 -0.71
C LEU A 197 4.48 -6.86 -1.74
N GLN A 198 4.68 -7.15 -3.03
CA GLN A 198 4.17 -6.34 -4.14
C GLN A 198 2.64 -6.24 -4.08
N GLY A 199 2.12 -5.01 -4.07
CA GLY A 199 0.69 -4.74 -3.99
C GLY A 199 0.05 -5.11 -2.64
N GLY A 200 0.86 -5.54 -1.66
CA GLY A 200 0.45 -5.84 -0.30
C GLY A 200 -0.49 -7.03 -0.17
N ILE A 201 -1.23 -7.07 0.94
CA ILE A 201 -2.20 -8.14 1.24
C ILE A 201 -3.27 -8.24 0.17
N ILE A 202 -3.76 -7.11 -0.35
CA ILE A 202 -4.81 -7.09 -1.40
C ILE A 202 -4.36 -7.90 -2.61
N ASN A 203 -3.12 -7.69 -3.09
CA ASN A 203 -2.59 -8.48 -4.20
C ASN A 203 -2.44 -9.95 -3.84
N TYR A 204 -1.99 -10.26 -2.64
CA TYR A 204 -1.84 -11.64 -2.18
C TYR A 204 -3.19 -12.38 -2.16
N LEU A 205 -4.23 -11.77 -1.60
CA LEU A 205 -5.58 -12.34 -1.53
C LEU A 205 -6.20 -12.55 -2.93
N ASN A 206 -5.90 -11.64 -3.87
CA ASN A 206 -6.39 -11.73 -5.25
C ASN A 206 -5.66 -12.76 -6.12
N SER A 207 -4.39 -13.07 -5.80
CA SER A 207 -3.49 -13.80 -6.71
C SER A 207 -3.09 -15.19 -6.23
N THR A 208 -3.40 -15.56 -4.99
CA THR A 208 -2.98 -16.83 -4.39
C THR A 208 -4.14 -17.60 -3.77
N LYS A 209 -3.86 -18.83 -3.31
CA LYS A 209 -4.78 -19.65 -2.50
C LYS A 209 -4.76 -19.29 -1.00
N ASN A 210 -4.19 -18.15 -0.63
CA ASN A 210 -4.18 -17.58 0.71
C ASN A 210 -3.66 -18.50 1.85
N LYS A 211 -2.82 -19.48 1.50
CA LYS A 211 -2.36 -20.56 2.41
C LYS A 211 -1.77 -20.07 3.74
N TYR A 212 -1.09 -18.93 3.71
CA TYR A 212 -0.37 -18.39 4.89
C TYR A 212 -1.09 -17.20 5.52
N TRP A 213 -2.21 -16.75 4.94
CA TRP A 213 -3.04 -15.70 5.51
C TRP A 213 -4.04 -16.27 6.51
N LYS A 214 -4.28 -15.55 7.62
CA LYS A 214 -5.30 -15.89 8.61
C LYS A 214 -6.17 -14.67 8.87
N GLY A 215 -7.48 -14.86 8.96
CA GLY A 215 -8.44 -13.80 9.23
C GLY A 215 -8.79 -12.95 8.01
N GLU A 216 -9.16 -11.70 8.24
CA GLU A 216 -9.65 -10.75 7.24
C GLU A 216 -8.72 -9.56 7.11
N CYS A 217 -8.66 -8.95 5.92
CA CYS A 217 -7.85 -7.78 5.68
C CYS A 217 -8.70 -6.50 5.78
N PHE A 218 -8.39 -5.65 6.75
CA PHE A 218 -9.01 -4.32 6.84
C PHE A 218 -8.61 -3.45 5.65
N VAL A 219 -9.61 -2.79 5.05
CA VAL A 219 -9.44 -1.80 3.98
C VAL A 219 -10.12 -0.48 4.36
N PHE A 220 -9.58 0.62 3.83
CA PHE A 220 -10.02 1.98 4.18
C PHE A 220 -11.12 2.48 3.23
N ASP A 221 -12.11 1.63 2.95
CA ASP A 221 -13.28 1.94 2.14
C ASP A 221 -14.55 1.27 2.73
N ASP A 222 -15.71 1.50 2.12
CA ASP A 222 -17.02 1.06 2.65
C ASP A 222 -17.16 -0.46 2.73
N ARG A 223 -16.25 -1.25 2.13
CA ARG A 223 -16.19 -2.71 2.29
C ARG A 223 -15.70 -3.15 3.67
N ILE A 224 -14.89 -2.31 4.33
CA ILE A 224 -14.27 -2.49 5.66
C ILE A 224 -13.30 -3.69 5.70
N LEU A 225 -13.74 -4.88 5.29
CA LEU A 225 -12.99 -6.13 5.37
C LEU A 225 -12.96 -6.86 4.02
N LEU A 226 -11.80 -7.40 3.67
CA LEU A 226 -11.64 -8.33 2.54
C LEU A 226 -11.34 -9.73 3.08
N LYS A 227 -12.12 -10.71 2.61
CA LYS A 227 -11.88 -12.14 2.87
C LYS A 227 -10.89 -12.68 1.85
N GLY A 228 -10.05 -13.59 2.28
CA GLY A 228 -9.29 -14.41 1.34
C GLY A 228 -10.22 -15.32 0.54
N ASN A 229 -9.88 -15.59 -0.71
CA ASN A 229 -10.57 -16.65 -1.48
C ASN A 229 -10.32 -17.98 -0.74
N SER A 230 -11.39 -18.54 -0.16
CA SER A 230 -11.39 -19.89 0.43
C SER A 230 -11.33 -20.96 -0.65
#